data_b9984d68fc85f0093fe0afe413ea1637
#
_entry.id   b9984d68fc85f0093fe0afe413ea1637
#
_cell.length_a   1.000
_cell.length_b   1.000
_cell.length_c   1.000
_cell.angle_alpha   90.00
_cell.angle_beta   90.00
_cell.angle_gamma   90.00
#
_symmetry.space_group_name_H-M   'P 1'
#
loop_
_entity.id
_entity.type
_entity.pdbx_description
1 polymer ?
#
loop_
_entity_poly.entity_id
_entity_poly.type
_entity_poly.pdbx_seq_one_letter_code
_entity_poly.pdbx_strand_id
1 'polypeptide(L)'
;MRNAPVDAQGNTLWPLGGQRLSAKLPWYRGQKTIMETESNILVDYVQQRLFSHDFALAIDCHSGFGLRDRIWFPYAAHKTAPYHLAEAVALREIFNRSYPHHDFYLMEPQSLNYTTHGDLWDYLYDQQLQQQPQRVFLPFTLEMGSWLWVKKNPRQLLSWFGLFNPILPHRLTRVLRRHLTLFDFLLHATASYQQWLPSSQSTRQIYQAQGLERWYLPK
;
A
#
# COMPACT_ATOMS: atom_id res chain seq x y z
N MET A 1 -1.06 19.20 16.47
CA MET A 1 -0.93 17.71 16.44
C MET A 1 -2.04 17.03 15.62
N ARG A 2 -2.72 17.75 14.73
CA ARG A 2 -3.86 17.18 13.96
C ARG A 2 -3.48 16.11 12.94
N ASN A 3 -2.20 15.88 12.69
CA ASN A 3 -1.73 15.01 11.60
C ASN A 3 -0.71 13.96 12.07
N ALA A 4 -0.66 13.64 13.35
CA ALA A 4 0.16 12.54 13.81
C ALA A 4 -0.48 11.20 13.41
N PRO A 5 0.27 10.24 12.87
CA PRO A 5 -0.26 8.92 12.59
C PRO A 5 -0.70 8.27 13.90
N VAL A 6 -1.77 7.50 13.79
CA VAL A 6 -2.31 6.74 14.92
C VAL A 6 -2.43 5.27 14.55
N ASP A 7 -2.30 4.39 15.54
CA ASP A 7 -2.55 2.97 15.36
C ASP A 7 -4.05 2.67 15.17
N ALA A 8 -4.40 1.41 14.98
CA ALA A 8 -5.79 0.98 14.81
C ALA A 8 -6.68 1.32 16.03
N GLN A 9 -6.09 1.54 17.20
CA GLN A 9 -6.75 1.91 18.45
C GLN A 9 -6.83 3.43 18.65
N GLY A 10 -6.23 4.23 17.75
CA GLY A 10 -6.21 5.69 17.83
C GLY A 10 -5.05 6.29 18.63
N ASN A 11 -4.07 5.50 19.04
CA ASN A 11 -2.88 5.99 19.72
C ASN A 11 -1.88 6.62 18.75
N THR A 12 -1.29 7.73 19.11
CA THR A 12 -0.30 8.42 18.28
C THR A 12 0.98 7.59 18.15
N LEU A 13 1.36 7.27 16.91
CA LEU A 13 2.60 6.58 16.59
C LEU A 13 3.75 7.59 16.42
N TRP A 14 4.35 7.96 17.49
CA TRP A 14 5.57 8.77 17.54
C TRP A 14 6.80 7.85 17.51
N PRO A 15 7.78 8.02 16.63
CA PRO A 15 8.07 9.03 15.63
C PRO A 15 7.78 8.58 14.18
N LEU A 16 6.88 7.62 13.98
CA LEU A 16 6.69 6.91 12.71
C LEU A 16 5.99 7.72 11.63
N GLY A 17 5.59 8.90 11.89
CA GLY A 17 4.90 9.51 10.83
C GLY A 17 4.75 11.00 10.90
N GLY A 18 4.25 11.49 9.83
CA GLY A 18 3.89 12.87 9.69
C GLY A 18 5.10 13.76 9.52
N GLN A 19 5.54 13.86 8.31
CA GLN A 19 6.54 14.85 7.90
C GLN A 19 6.19 16.28 8.33
N ARG A 20 4.99 16.50 8.86
CA ARG A 20 4.44 17.79 9.33
C ARG A 20 4.29 17.90 10.84
N LEU A 21 4.86 17.00 11.64
CA LEU A 21 4.69 17.04 13.08
C LEU A 21 5.25 18.30 13.74
N SER A 22 6.45 18.69 13.36
CA SER A 22 7.10 19.88 13.90
C SER A 22 8.29 20.29 13.04
N ALA A 23 8.40 21.59 12.76
CA ALA A 23 9.58 22.17 12.09
C ALA A 23 10.89 21.96 12.87
N LYS A 24 10.80 21.53 14.13
CA LYS A 24 11.98 21.24 14.98
C LYS A 24 12.54 19.83 14.76
N LEU A 25 11.83 18.97 14.02
CA LEU A 25 12.28 17.60 13.75
C LEU A 25 13.16 17.58 12.49
N PRO A 26 14.27 16.83 12.51
CA PRO A 26 15.24 16.82 11.40
C PRO A 26 14.66 16.25 10.10
N TRP A 27 13.58 15.48 10.15
CA TRP A 27 12.89 14.93 8.97
C TRP A 27 11.65 15.74 8.56
N TYR A 28 11.41 16.91 9.16
CA TYR A 28 10.29 17.76 8.81
C TYR A 28 10.43 18.25 7.36
N ARG A 29 9.40 17.99 6.55
CA ARG A 29 9.28 18.38 5.14
C ARG A 29 8.12 19.33 4.87
N GLY A 30 7.48 19.82 5.91
CA GLY A 30 6.26 20.62 5.84
C GLY A 30 6.50 22.05 5.36
N GLN A 31 6.88 22.22 4.13
CA GLN A 31 6.67 23.49 3.43
C GLN A 31 5.20 23.56 3.00
N LYS A 32 4.54 24.36 3.43
CA LYS A 32 3.23 24.86 3.66
C LYS A 32 2.19 24.75 2.55
N THR A 33 2.56 24.92 1.28
CA THR A 33 1.63 24.98 0.15
C THR A 33 2.18 24.35 -1.13
N ILE A 34 3.42 23.91 -1.11
CA ILE A 34 4.12 23.37 -2.29
C ILE A 34 4.53 21.94 -1.98
N MET A 35 4.17 21.03 -2.87
CA MET A 35 4.62 19.63 -2.84
C MET A 35 6.11 19.57 -3.17
N GLU A 36 6.84 18.64 -2.56
CA GLU A 36 8.26 18.41 -2.85
C GLU A 36 8.46 18.05 -4.32
N THR A 37 9.62 18.39 -4.88
CA THR A 37 9.92 18.22 -6.31
C THR A 37 9.76 16.77 -6.77
N GLU A 38 10.24 15.82 -5.98
CA GLU A 38 10.16 14.38 -6.28
C GLU A 38 8.70 13.92 -6.33
N SER A 39 7.90 14.39 -5.39
CA SER A 39 6.47 14.07 -5.36
C SER A 39 5.73 14.67 -6.55
N ASN A 40 6.05 15.91 -6.94
CA ASN A 40 5.47 16.54 -8.14
C ASN A 40 5.81 15.75 -9.40
N ILE A 41 7.08 15.35 -9.58
CA ILE A 41 7.51 14.56 -10.73
C ILE A 41 6.74 13.24 -10.80
N LEU A 42 6.56 12.56 -9.66
CA LEU A 42 5.81 11.32 -9.62
C LEU A 42 4.32 11.54 -9.90
N VAL A 43 3.72 12.59 -9.35
CA VAL A 43 2.33 12.97 -9.64
C VAL A 43 2.13 13.21 -11.13
N ASP A 44 2.97 14.04 -11.73
CA ASP A 44 2.90 14.35 -13.17
C ASP A 44 3.05 13.08 -14.02
N TYR A 45 3.99 12.21 -13.66
CA TYR A 45 4.21 10.95 -14.36
C TYR A 45 2.98 10.02 -14.27
N VAL A 46 2.43 9.82 -13.07
CA VAL A 46 1.26 8.96 -12.85
C VAL A 46 0.04 9.51 -13.58
N GLN A 47 -0.22 10.81 -13.48
CA GLN A 47 -1.36 11.43 -14.17
C GLN A 47 -1.25 11.29 -15.69
N GLN A 48 -0.08 11.56 -16.25
CA GLN A 48 0.13 11.50 -17.70
C GLN A 48 0.14 10.07 -18.25
N ARG A 49 0.66 9.11 -17.47
CA ARG A 49 0.89 7.74 -17.97
C ARG A 49 -0.16 6.74 -17.53
N LEU A 50 -0.71 6.87 -16.33
CA LEU A 50 -1.62 5.87 -15.80
C LEU A 50 -3.10 6.27 -15.88
N PHE A 51 -3.44 7.55 -15.69
CA PHE A 51 -4.84 7.96 -15.68
C PHE A 51 -5.53 7.90 -17.05
N SER A 52 -4.78 7.77 -18.14
CA SER A 52 -5.32 7.58 -19.49
C SER A 52 -5.80 6.15 -19.76
N HIS A 53 -5.43 5.17 -18.96
CA HIS A 53 -5.80 3.77 -19.12
C HIS A 53 -7.08 3.41 -18.37
N ASP A 54 -7.86 2.46 -18.90
CA ASP A 54 -9.09 1.98 -18.26
C ASP A 54 -8.81 1.24 -16.95
N PHE A 55 -7.66 0.60 -16.87
CA PHE A 55 -7.13 -0.05 -15.67
C PHE A 55 -5.66 0.31 -15.49
N ALA A 56 -5.30 0.71 -14.28
CA ALA A 56 -3.92 0.92 -13.89
C ALA A 56 -3.66 0.36 -12.49
N LEU A 57 -2.46 -0.20 -12.31
CA LEU A 57 -1.98 -0.71 -11.05
C LEU A 57 -0.60 -0.09 -10.76
N ALA A 58 -0.43 0.43 -9.57
CA ALA A 58 0.86 0.87 -9.05
C ALA A 58 1.23 0.01 -7.84
N ILE A 59 2.52 -0.26 -7.67
CA ILE A 59 3.04 -0.92 -6.47
C ILE A 59 4.26 -0.17 -5.97
N ASP A 60 4.14 0.37 -4.78
CA ASP A 60 5.21 1.04 -4.05
C ASP A 60 5.86 0.05 -3.08
N CYS A 61 7.18 -0.04 -3.08
CA CYS A 61 7.91 -1.03 -2.31
C CYS A 61 8.56 -0.40 -1.08
N HIS A 62 8.02 -0.72 0.07
CA HIS A 62 8.47 -0.24 1.37
C HIS A 62 9.08 -1.35 2.22
N SER A 63 9.84 -0.94 3.22
CA SER A 63 10.33 -1.78 4.30
C SER A 63 10.50 -0.91 5.56
N GLY A 64 10.47 -1.54 6.72
CA GLY A 64 10.60 -0.82 7.99
C GLY A 64 9.52 -1.18 9.00
N PHE A 65 8.52 -1.98 8.60
CA PHE A 65 7.37 -2.28 9.41
C PHE A 65 7.05 -3.78 9.49
N GLY A 66 6.81 -4.26 10.70
CA GLY A 66 6.17 -5.54 10.97
C GLY A 66 7.01 -6.79 10.73
N LEU A 67 6.41 -7.93 11.08
CA LEU A 67 7.01 -9.27 10.99
C LEU A 67 6.52 -10.08 9.79
N ARG A 68 5.53 -9.57 9.06
CA ARG A 68 4.95 -10.19 7.87
C ARG A 68 4.90 -9.19 6.73
N ASP A 69 5.00 -9.69 5.51
CA ASP A 69 4.83 -8.89 4.32
C ASP A 69 3.34 -8.51 4.16
N ARG A 70 3.08 -7.27 3.79
CA ARG A 70 1.73 -6.75 3.59
C ARG A 70 1.59 -6.13 2.22
N ILE A 71 0.40 -6.23 1.69
CA ILE A 71 -0.02 -5.46 0.51
C ILE A 71 -1.11 -4.52 0.99
N TRP A 72 -0.75 -3.29 1.23
CA TRP A 72 -1.68 -2.25 1.64
C TRP A 72 -2.31 -1.58 0.44
N PHE A 73 -3.55 -1.16 0.60
CA PHE A 73 -4.28 -0.34 -0.35
C PHE A 73 -4.92 0.86 0.38
N PRO A 74 -5.36 1.92 -0.36
CA PRO A 74 -5.99 3.09 0.25
C PRO A 74 -7.23 2.73 1.09
N TYR A 75 -7.51 3.47 2.09
CA TYR A 75 -6.83 4.72 2.44
C TYR A 75 -5.85 4.53 3.59
N ALA A 76 -4.78 5.34 3.58
CA ALA A 76 -3.89 5.51 4.71
C ALA A 76 -4.39 6.58 5.68
N ALA A 77 -5.03 7.65 5.19
CA ALA A 77 -5.44 8.80 5.99
C ALA A 77 -6.67 8.56 6.87
N HIS A 78 -7.54 7.64 6.49
CA HIS A 78 -8.80 7.39 7.21
C HIS A 78 -9.29 5.94 7.01
N LYS A 79 -10.27 5.55 7.86
CA LYS A 79 -10.81 4.17 7.86
C LYS A 79 -12.03 3.98 6.96
N THR A 80 -12.26 4.88 6.01
CA THR A 80 -13.34 4.74 5.02
C THR A 80 -12.94 3.76 3.93
N ALA A 81 -13.85 2.92 3.50
CA ALA A 81 -13.61 1.98 2.40
C ALA A 81 -13.38 2.75 1.08
N PRO A 82 -12.36 2.37 0.29
CA PRO A 82 -12.11 2.99 -1.01
C PRO A 82 -13.20 2.64 -2.02
N TYR A 83 -13.37 3.48 -3.02
CA TYR A 83 -14.34 3.26 -4.10
C TYR A 83 -14.08 1.94 -4.86
N HIS A 84 -12.80 1.60 -5.10
CA HIS A 84 -12.38 0.38 -5.79
C HIS A 84 -12.13 -0.81 -4.83
N LEU A 85 -12.87 -0.88 -3.72
CA LEU A 85 -12.76 -2.01 -2.78
C LEU A 85 -13.10 -3.34 -3.44
N ALA A 86 -14.12 -3.38 -4.28
CA ALA A 86 -14.54 -4.60 -4.98
C ALA A 86 -13.44 -5.12 -5.91
N GLU A 87 -12.76 -4.22 -6.61
CA GLU A 87 -11.66 -4.52 -7.52
C GLU A 87 -10.43 -5.05 -6.76
N ALA A 88 -10.13 -4.46 -5.61
CA ALA A 88 -9.06 -4.94 -4.72
C ALA A 88 -9.37 -6.35 -4.18
N VAL A 89 -10.64 -6.61 -3.77
CA VAL A 89 -11.07 -7.95 -3.37
C VAL A 89 -10.96 -8.95 -4.52
N ALA A 90 -11.41 -8.58 -5.72
CA ALA A 90 -11.33 -9.45 -6.89
C ALA A 90 -9.87 -9.84 -7.21
N LEU A 91 -8.95 -8.87 -7.19
CA LEU A 91 -7.51 -9.12 -7.38
C LEU A 91 -6.97 -10.08 -6.32
N ARG A 92 -7.32 -9.87 -5.05
CA ARG A 92 -6.94 -10.76 -3.96
C ARG A 92 -7.46 -12.18 -4.16
N GLU A 93 -8.69 -12.33 -4.57
CA GLU A 93 -9.31 -13.65 -4.77
C GLU A 93 -8.66 -14.42 -5.94
N ILE A 94 -8.32 -13.75 -7.05
CA ILE A 94 -7.60 -14.42 -8.13
C ILE A 94 -6.16 -14.77 -7.73
N PHE A 95 -5.49 -13.92 -6.92
CA PHE A 95 -4.18 -14.26 -6.37
C PHE A 95 -4.23 -15.52 -5.52
N ASN A 96 -5.16 -15.59 -4.58
CA ASN A 96 -5.32 -16.74 -3.70
C ASN A 96 -5.68 -18.03 -4.45
N ARG A 97 -6.46 -17.93 -5.52
CA ARG A 97 -6.79 -19.08 -6.37
C ARG A 97 -5.62 -19.55 -7.22
N SER A 98 -4.83 -18.62 -7.73
CA SER A 98 -3.65 -18.93 -8.53
C SER A 98 -2.50 -19.51 -7.69
N TYR A 99 -2.40 -19.08 -6.43
CA TYR A 99 -1.33 -19.45 -5.51
C TYR A 99 -1.88 -19.84 -4.13
N PRO A 100 -2.62 -20.95 -3.99
CA PRO A 100 -3.35 -21.29 -2.77
C PRO A 100 -2.45 -21.55 -1.55
N HIS A 101 -1.17 -21.85 -1.77
CA HIS A 101 -0.17 -22.09 -0.72
C HIS A 101 0.77 -20.90 -0.48
N HIS A 102 0.51 -19.76 -1.14
CA HIS A 102 1.34 -18.56 -1.03
C HIS A 102 0.73 -17.57 -0.02
N ASP A 103 0.80 -17.91 1.25
CA ASP A 103 0.19 -17.17 2.37
C ASP A 103 1.10 -16.09 2.99
N PHE A 104 2.09 -15.62 2.24
CA PHE A 104 3.08 -14.66 2.77
C PHE A 104 2.52 -13.26 2.98
N TYR A 105 1.54 -12.87 2.18
CA TYR A 105 1.00 -11.51 2.21
C TYR A 105 -0.29 -11.40 3.01
N LEU A 106 -0.36 -10.32 3.79
CA LEU A 106 -1.63 -9.82 4.32
C LEU A 106 -2.08 -8.65 3.43
N MET A 107 -3.12 -8.86 2.64
CA MET A 107 -3.72 -7.79 1.86
C MET A 107 -4.83 -7.13 2.69
N GLU A 108 -4.69 -5.84 2.95
CA GLU A 108 -5.57 -5.10 3.85
C GLU A 108 -5.46 -3.59 3.62
N PRO A 109 -6.45 -2.77 4.06
CA PRO A 109 -6.29 -1.32 4.09
C PRO A 109 -5.14 -0.93 5.03
N GLN A 110 -4.31 0.03 4.64
CA GLN A 110 -3.23 0.53 5.49
C GLN A 110 -3.76 1.05 6.83
N SER A 111 -4.89 1.73 6.82
CA SER A 111 -5.52 2.34 8.01
C SER A 111 -5.94 1.35 9.10
N LEU A 112 -5.92 0.03 8.84
CA LEU A 112 -6.11 -0.98 9.89
C LEU A 112 -4.89 -1.11 10.82
N ASN A 113 -3.71 -0.72 10.35
CA ASN A 113 -2.48 -0.77 11.15
C ASN A 113 -2.22 0.58 11.82
N TYR A 114 -2.22 1.64 11.05
CA TYR A 114 -2.11 3.03 11.52
C TYR A 114 -2.65 3.97 10.44
N THR A 115 -3.04 5.16 10.83
CA THR A 115 -3.40 6.21 9.89
C THR A 115 -2.28 7.24 9.78
N THR A 116 -2.05 7.70 8.54
CA THR A 116 -1.08 8.76 8.27
C THR A 116 -1.67 9.76 7.27
N HIS A 117 -1.29 11.03 7.40
CA HIS A 117 -1.71 12.08 6.47
C HIS A 117 -0.57 12.43 5.52
N GLY A 118 -0.92 12.85 4.32
CA GLY A 118 0.05 13.22 3.30
C GLY A 118 0.64 12.01 2.56
N ASP A 119 -0.10 10.91 2.56
CA ASP A 119 0.21 9.77 1.71
C ASP A 119 0.00 10.15 0.25
N LEU A 120 1.01 9.88 -0.59
CA LEU A 120 0.99 10.27 -1.99
C LEU A 120 0.02 9.42 -2.80
N TRP A 121 -0.15 8.16 -2.43
CA TRP A 121 -1.05 7.24 -3.14
C TRP A 121 -2.51 7.50 -2.82
N ASP A 122 -2.83 7.93 -1.58
CA ASP A 122 -4.17 8.44 -1.25
C ASP A 122 -4.50 9.69 -2.09
N TYR A 123 -3.54 10.63 -2.20
CA TYR A 123 -3.70 11.84 -3.01
C TYR A 123 -3.94 11.50 -4.50
N LEU A 124 -3.10 10.64 -5.09
CA LEU A 124 -3.23 10.23 -6.49
C LEU A 124 -4.52 9.43 -6.73
N TYR A 125 -4.93 8.62 -5.78
CA TYR A 125 -6.18 7.87 -5.84
C TYR A 125 -7.40 8.81 -5.89
N ASP A 126 -7.44 9.82 -5.01
CA ASP A 126 -8.50 10.82 -5.01
C ASP A 126 -8.49 11.66 -6.30
N GLN A 127 -7.32 12.04 -6.80
CA GLN A 127 -7.20 12.76 -8.08
C GLN A 127 -7.75 11.92 -9.24
N GLN A 128 -7.44 10.63 -9.28
CA GLN A 128 -7.95 9.75 -10.31
C GLN A 128 -9.48 9.63 -10.25
N LEU A 129 -10.05 9.45 -9.05
CA LEU A 129 -11.50 9.38 -8.87
C LEU A 129 -12.21 10.67 -9.29
N GLN A 130 -11.61 11.82 -9.06
CA GLN A 130 -12.17 13.12 -9.47
C GLN A 130 -12.12 13.32 -10.99
N GLN A 131 -11.01 12.94 -11.62
CA GLN A 131 -10.78 13.18 -13.06
C GLN A 131 -11.39 12.09 -13.95
N GLN A 132 -11.33 10.83 -13.52
CA GLN A 132 -11.68 9.64 -14.33
C GLN A 132 -12.41 8.58 -13.48
N PRO A 133 -13.58 8.88 -12.90
CA PRO A 133 -14.28 7.99 -11.95
C PRO A 133 -14.69 6.64 -12.55
N GLN A 134 -14.76 6.54 -13.90
CA GLN A 134 -15.10 5.31 -14.62
C GLN A 134 -13.91 4.37 -14.81
N ARG A 135 -12.68 4.83 -14.55
CA ARG A 135 -11.46 4.05 -14.70
C ARG A 135 -11.01 3.49 -13.36
N VAL A 136 -10.36 2.35 -13.40
CA VAL A 136 -9.89 1.66 -12.19
C VAL A 136 -8.41 1.96 -11.97
N PHE A 137 -8.09 2.52 -10.82
CA PHE A 137 -6.72 2.70 -10.36
C PHE A 137 -6.54 2.01 -9.02
N LEU A 138 -5.62 1.06 -8.96
CA LEU A 138 -5.26 0.30 -7.77
C LEU A 138 -3.82 0.60 -7.35
N PRO A 139 -3.60 1.63 -6.52
CA PRO A 139 -2.30 1.82 -5.89
C PRO A 139 -2.15 0.87 -4.71
N PHE A 140 -1.07 0.12 -4.70
CA PHE A 140 -0.71 -0.76 -3.59
C PHE A 140 0.64 -0.37 -3.02
N THR A 141 0.81 -0.61 -1.72
CA THR A 141 2.11 -0.56 -1.05
C THR A 141 2.49 -1.97 -0.60
N LEU A 142 3.58 -2.49 -1.13
CA LEU A 142 4.20 -3.71 -0.62
C LEU A 142 5.07 -3.34 0.57
N GLU A 143 4.56 -3.56 1.78
CA GLU A 143 5.32 -3.37 3.02
C GLU A 143 6.01 -4.68 3.41
N MET A 144 7.33 -4.74 3.17
CA MET A 144 8.13 -5.92 3.47
C MET A 144 8.41 -6.00 4.98
N GLY A 145 8.09 -7.14 5.60
CA GLY A 145 8.21 -7.40 7.03
C GLY A 145 9.64 -7.40 7.56
N SER A 146 10.27 -6.23 7.58
CA SER A 146 11.70 -6.04 7.91
C SER A 146 12.04 -6.41 9.36
N TRP A 147 11.12 -6.32 10.30
CA TRP A 147 11.36 -6.72 11.70
C TRP A 147 11.66 -8.22 11.84
N LEU A 148 11.21 -9.05 10.89
CA LEU A 148 11.61 -10.45 10.80
C LEU A 148 13.12 -10.60 10.55
N TRP A 149 13.72 -9.69 9.79
CA TRP A 149 15.15 -9.70 9.51
C TRP A 149 15.94 -9.32 10.76
N VAL A 150 15.47 -8.30 11.48
CA VAL A 150 16.05 -7.90 12.79
C VAL A 150 15.90 -9.03 13.81
N LYS A 151 14.73 -9.64 13.91
CA LYS A 151 14.50 -10.79 14.81
C LYS A 151 15.48 -11.94 14.55
N LYS A 152 15.78 -12.22 13.28
CA LYS A 152 16.74 -13.29 12.89
C LYS A 152 18.20 -12.89 13.04
N ASN A 153 18.52 -11.62 13.06
CA ASN A 153 19.88 -11.10 13.23
C ASN A 153 19.83 -9.72 13.94
N PRO A 154 19.74 -9.70 15.28
CA PRO A 154 19.66 -8.45 16.03
C PRO A 154 20.86 -7.51 15.83
N ARG A 155 22.03 -8.09 15.48
CA ARG A 155 23.25 -7.29 15.21
C ARG A 155 23.07 -6.29 14.07
N GLN A 156 22.10 -6.50 13.17
CA GLN A 156 21.86 -5.55 12.08
C GLN A 156 21.28 -4.20 12.57
N LEU A 157 20.78 -4.10 13.80
CA LEU A 157 20.42 -2.81 14.42
C LEU A 157 21.61 -1.89 14.63
N LEU A 158 22.83 -2.44 14.66
CA LEU A 158 24.07 -1.66 14.73
C LEU A 158 24.43 -1.01 13.38
N SER A 159 23.73 -1.35 12.31
CA SER A 159 23.87 -0.72 10.99
C SER A 159 22.76 0.29 10.79
N TRP A 160 23.11 1.46 10.24
CA TRP A 160 22.16 2.52 9.92
C TRP A 160 21.00 2.07 9.02
N PHE A 161 21.24 1.12 8.13
CA PHE A 161 20.24 0.56 7.22
C PHE A 161 19.62 -0.76 7.71
N GLY A 162 20.07 -1.28 8.84
CA GLY A 162 19.72 -2.65 9.27
C GLY A 162 18.26 -2.84 9.66
N LEU A 163 17.55 -1.78 9.99
CA LEU A 163 16.11 -1.84 10.23
C LEU A 163 15.33 -2.03 8.91
N PHE A 164 15.84 -1.49 7.82
CA PHE A 164 15.16 -1.41 6.53
C PHE A 164 15.63 -2.44 5.51
N ASN A 165 16.85 -2.97 5.67
CA ASN A 165 17.45 -3.88 4.69
C ASN A 165 18.05 -5.11 5.35
N PRO A 166 17.91 -6.31 4.73
CA PRO A 166 18.66 -7.49 5.17
C PRO A 166 20.13 -7.30 4.80
N ILE A 167 21.02 -7.23 5.81
CA ILE A 167 22.46 -6.97 5.60
C ILE A 167 23.17 -8.16 4.94
N LEU A 168 22.70 -9.39 5.19
CA LEU A 168 23.36 -10.59 4.67
C LEU A 168 22.94 -10.85 3.22
N PRO A 169 23.89 -11.01 2.26
CA PRO A 169 23.59 -11.16 0.84
C PRO A 169 22.60 -12.30 0.52
N HIS A 170 22.75 -13.47 1.14
CA HIS A 170 21.84 -14.59 0.92
C HIS A 170 20.40 -14.30 1.41
N ARG A 171 20.24 -13.43 2.41
CA ARG A 171 18.91 -13.00 2.87
C ARG A 171 18.29 -12.00 1.93
N LEU A 172 19.07 -11.06 1.42
CA LEU A 172 18.63 -10.14 0.37
C LEU A 172 18.13 -10.91 -0.85
N THR A 173 18.94 -11.85 -1.37
CA THR A 173 18.54 -12.71 -2.48
C THR A 173 17.23 -13.47 -2.19
N ARG A 174 17.05 -13.97 -0.97
CA ARG A 174 15.82 -14.66 -0.56
C ARG A 174 14.61 -13.73 -0.53
N VAL A 175 14.76 -12.50 -0.02
CA VAL A 175 13.69 -11.48 0.00
C VAL A 175 13.28 -11.16 -1.43
N LEU A 176 14.22 -10.79 -2.28
CA LEU A 176 13.94 -10.47 -3.69
C LEU A 176 13.23 -11.62 -4.42
N ARG A 177 13.74 -12.85 -4.27
CA ARG A 177 13.13 -14.04 -4.88
C ARG A 177 11.70 -14.30 -4.40
N ARG A 178 11.39 -14.01 -3.13
CA ARG A 178 10.05 -14.21 -2.56
C ARG A 178 9.00 -13.37 -3.29
N HIS A 179 9.37 -12.14 -3.70
CA HIS A 179 8.42 -11.23 -4.31
C HIS A 179 8.27 -11.40 -5.83
N LEU A 180 9.14 -12.19 -6.51
CA LEU A 180 9.02 -12.44 -7.95
C LEU A 180 7.64 -12.99 -8.33
N THR A 181 7.10 -13.92 -7.55
CA THR A 181 5.76 -14.50 -7.80
C THR A 181 4.67 -13.43 -7.75
N LEU A 182 4.76 -12.48 -6.82
CA LEU A 182 3.80 -11.37 -6.74
C LEU A 182 3.90 -10.46 -7.97
N PHE A 183 5.11 -10.06 -8.35
CA PHE A 183 5.29 -9.17 -9.50
C PHE A 183 4.87 -9.84 -10.81
N ASP A 184 5.21 -11.10 -11.00
CA ASP A 184 4.77 -11.88 -12.16
C ASP A 184 3.24 -11.97 -12.22
N PHE A 185 2.60 -12.28 -11.09
CA PHE A 185 1.14 -12.27 -10.98
C PHE A 185 0.54 -10.90 -11.32
N LEU A 186 1.08 -9.80 -10.76
CA LEU A 186 0.54 -8.46 -11.00
C LEU A 186 0.66 -8.04 -12.46
N LEU A 187 1.75 -8.41 -13.14
CA LEU A 187 1.92 -8.18 -14.57
C LEU A 187 0.85 -8.93 -15.38
N HIS A 188 0.64 -10.22 -15.10
CA HIS A 188 -0.39 -11.02 -15.78
C HIS A 188 -1.80 -10.53 -15.47
N ALA A 189 -2.07 -10.18 -14.20
CA ALA A 189 -3.37 -9.62 -13.81
C ALA A 189 -3.65 -8.29 -14.51
N THR A 190 -2.64 -7.43 -14.63
CA THR A 190 -2.78 -6.17 -15.38
C THR A 190 -3.05 -6.42 -16.86
N ALA A 191 -2.33 -7.34 -17.49
CA ALA A 191 -2.53 -7.67 -18.89
C ALA A 191 -3.91 -8.30 -19.18
N SER A 192 -4.51 -8.97 -18.20
CA SER A 192 -5.81 -9.66 -18.31
C SER A 192 -6.93 -9.02 -17.51
N TYR A 193 -6.83 -7.75 -17.17
CA TYR A 193 -7.76 -7.07 -16.24
C TYR A 193 -9.23 -7.23 -16.60
N GLN A 194 -9.57 -7.24 -17.85
CA GLN A 194 -10.94 -7.39 -18.35
C GLN A 194 -11.57 -8.74 -17.99
N GLN A 195 -10.77 -9.76 -17.70
CA GLN A 195 -11.25 -11.11 -17.39
C GLN A 195 -11.60 -11.30 -15.90
N TRP A 196 -11.07 -10.47 -15.04
CA TRP A 196 -11.27 -10.64 -13.59
C TRP A 196 -11.89 -9.43 -12.89
N LEU A 197 -11.83 -8.24 -13.49
CA LEU A 197 -12.55 -7.09 -12.92
C LEU A 197 -14.06 -7.38 -12.86
N PRO A 198 -14.74 -6.99 -11.77
CA PRO A 198 -16.18 -7.18 -11.66
C PRO A 198 -16.92 -6.36 -12.72
N SER A 199 -17.33 -7.02 -13.80
CA SER A 199 -17.98 -6.40 -14.97
C SER A 199 -19.47 -6.11 -14.74
N SER A 200 -20.14 -6.86 -13.86
CA SER A 200 -21.55 -6.66 -13.53
C SER A 200 -21.70 -5.96 -12.19
N GLN A 201 -22.77 -5.18 -12.04
CA GLN A 201 -23.12 -4.55 -10.77
C GLN A 201 -23.31 -5.57 -9.65
N SER A 202 -23.93 -6.71 -9.94
CA SER A 202 -24.14 -7.79 -8.96
C SER A 202 -22.82 -8.38 -8.45
N THR A 203 -21.90 -8.67 -9.34
CA THR A 203 -20.56 -9.18 -8.97
C THR A 203 -19.79 -8.12 -8.16
N ARG A 204 -19.87 -6.85 -8.56
CA ARG A 204 -19.23 -5.76 -7.83
C ARG A 204 -19.79 -5.62 -6.42
N GLN A 205 -21.11 -5.73 -6.25
CA GLN A 205 -21.75 -5.69 -4.93
C GLN A 205 -21.32 -6.85 -4.03
N ILE A 206 -21.18 -8.07 -4.58
CA ILE A 206 -20.69 -9.23 -3.83
C ILE A 206 -19.28 -8.98 -3.29
N TYR A 207 -18.35 -8.57 -4.15
CA TYR A 207 -16.98 -8.27 -3.71
C TYR A 207 -16.89 -7.09 -2.75
N GLN A 208 -17.71 -6.06 -2.99
CA GLN A 208 -17.82 -4.93 -2.07
C GLN A 208 -18.27 -5.38 -0.68
N ALA A 209 -19.31 -6.21 -0.59
CA ALA A 209 -19.81 -6.74 0.67
C ALA A 209 -18.75 -7.59 1.38
N GLN A 210 -18.05 -8.45 0.66
CA GLN A 210 -16.95 -9.26 1.20
C GLN A 210 -15.81 -8.39 1.76
N GLY A 211 -15.45 -7.31 1.07
CA GLY A 211 -14.43 -6.38 1.54
C GLY A 211 -14.85 -5.61 2.78
N LEU A 212 -16.10 -5.14 2.81
CA LEU A 212 -16.66 -4.46 3.97
C LEU A 212 -16.70 -5.38 5.19
N GLU A 213 -17.21 -6.59 5.05
CA GLU A 213 -17.25 -7.59 6.12
C GLU A 213 -15.85 -7.92 6.65
N ARG A 214 -14.89 -8.07 5.74
CA ARG A 214 -13.51 -8.46 6.10
C ARG A 214 -12.75 -7.39 6.87
N TRP A 215 -12.91 -6.11 6.47
CA TRP A 215 -12.00 -5.05 6.90
C TRP A 215 -12.66 -3.86 7.60
N TYR A 216 -13.96 -3.64 7.43
CA TYR A 216 -14.59 -2.40 7.88
C TYR A 216 -15.76 -2.61 8.85
N LEU A 217 -16.34 -3.82 8.90
CA LEU A 217 -17.38 -4.11 9.87
C LEU A 217 -16.79 -4.57 11.20
N PRO A 218 -17.42 -4.23 12.33
CA PRO A 218 -17.02 -4.72 13.64
C PRO A 218 -17.05 -6.26 13.66
N LYS A 219 -16.00 -6.85 14.24
CA LYS A 219 -15.93 -8.30 14.50
C LYS A 219 -16.46 -8.62 15.87
#